data_ffdf3894071a901e0e9ee842c9952562
#
_entry.id   ffdf3894071a901e0e9ee842c9952562
#
_cell.length_a   1.000
_cell.length_b   1.000
_cell.length_c   1.000
_cell.angle_alpha   90.00
_cell.angle_beta   90.00
_cell.angle_gamma   90.00
#
_symmetry.space_group_name_H-M   'P 1'
#
loop_
_entity.id
_entity.type
_entity.pdbx_description
1 polymer ?
#
loop_
_entity_poly.entity_id
_entity_poly.type
_entity_poly.pdbx_seq_one_letter_code
_entity_poly.pdbx_strand_id
1 'polypeptide(L)'
;VPKELLEGNTAFAEAAVRAGCEAYFGYPITPQTEALEHMSRRMPELGRVFVQAESEVAAINMVYGAACAGARVMSSSSSPGVSLMQEGLSYIAGSEVPVVLVDIMRGGPGLGNVAPSQGDYNQIVKGGGHGDYRPIVLAPATVQELIDLTVLAFDLAEKYRWIVIILADGGLGQMMEPAEMPPMRPVRPVDQRASWALTGAKDRSPNLITSIYIDPAVEEKFNFRLVAKMREIEAAEVRLREIATEDAEIGVVAFGTAGRICQTAVKAAREEGIKVGLVRPISLYPYPYEQVRQLSGRVKSLLVVEMNRGQMVEDVKLASEGRVPVSFYGRMGGMVPMPDEVLEAIRKLNAGQPVEFPGALDG
;
A
#
# COMPACT_ATOMS: atom_id res chain seq x y z
N VAL A 1 16.12 10.37 -18.20
CA VAL A 1 16.31 11.38 -17.14
C VAL A 1 17.47 10.90 -16.26
N PRO A 2 18.42 11.76 -15.84
CA PRO A 2 19.48 11.33 -14.95
C PRO A 2 18.90 10.90 -13.60
N LYS A 3 19.50 9.84 -13.01
CA LYS A 3 19.17 9.43 -11.65
C LYS A 3 19.70 10.45 -10.65
N GLU A 4 18.87 10.80 -9.69
CA GLU A 4 19.22 11.65 -8.55
C GLU A 4 19.14 10.82 -7.27
N LEU A 5 19.96 11.15 -6.28
CA LEU A 5 19.90 10.52 -4.96
C LEU A 5 18.71 11.12 -4.21
N LEU A 6 17.66 10.34 -4.02
CA LEU A 6 16.38 10.78 -3.47
C LEU A 6 16.02 10.02 -2.19
N GLU A 7 15.54 10.73 -1.20
CA GLU A 7 14.93 10.16 0.00
C GLU A 7 13.49 9.74 -0.27
N GLY A 8 13.07 8.58 0.22
CA GLY A 8 11.76 8.00 -0.07
C GLY A 8 10.58 8.94 0.22
N ASN A 9 10.53 9.58 1.39
CA ASN A 9 9.44 10.49 1.77
C ASN A 9 9.34 11.70 0.82
N THR A 10 10.45 12.34 0.55
CA THR A 10 10.52 13.46 -0.41
C THR A 10 10.24 13.00 -1.84
N ALA A 11 10.66 11.78 -2.20
CA ALA A 11 10.51 11.23 -3.53
C ALA A 11 9.04 10.96 -3.88
N PHE A 12 8.27 10.32 -3.00
CA PHE A 12 6.84 10.10 -3.29
C PHE A 12 6.05 11.42 -3.29
N ALA A 13 6.40 12.37 -2.42
CA ALA A 13 5.76 13.67 -2.38
C ALA A 13 5.97 14.44 -3.70
N GLU A 14 7.21 14.50 -4.22
CA GLU A 14 7.48 15.13 -5.53
C GLU A 14 6.85 14.32 -6.68
N ALA A 15 6.82 12.97 -6.61
CA ALA A 15 6.14 12.15 -7.59
C ALA A 15 4.64 12.45 -7.66
N ALA A 16 3.98 12.66 -6.51
CA ALA A 16 2.59 13.09 -6.46
C ALA A 16 2.38 14.47 -7.09
N VAL A 17 3.25 15.43 -6.79
CA VAL A 17 3.23 16.76 -7.42
C VAL A 17 3.33 16.63 -8.94
N ARG A 18 4.27 15.79 -9.43
CA ARG A 18 4.49 15.54 -10.86
C ARG A 18 3.37 14.75 -11.51
N ALA A 19 2.69 13.87 -10.76
CA ALA A 19 1.49 13.19 -11.22
C ALA A 19 0.27 14.13 -11.38
N GLY A 20 0.41 15.40 -11.03
CA GLY A 20 -0.65 16.40 -11.16
C GLY A 20 -1.55 16.50 -9.92
N CYS A 21 -1.05 16.14 -8.73
CA CYS A 21 -1.75 16.39 -7.47
C CYS A 21 -2.10 17.89 -7.35
N GLU A 22 -3.38 18.20 -7.15
CA GLU A 22 -3.91 19.57 -7.09
C GLU A 22 -4.05 20.06 -5.66
N ALA A 23 -4.31 19.13 -4.72
CA ALA A 23 -4.51 19.46 -3.31
C ALA A 23 -3.91 18.39 -2.41
N TYR A 24 -3.25 18.81 -1.36
CA TYR A 24 -2.73 17.98 -0.30
C TYR A 24 -3.19 18.50 1.06
N PHE A 25 -3.74 17.60 1.86
CA PHE A 25 -4.17 17.87 3.22
C PHE A 25 -3.51 16.87 4.15
N GLY A 26 -2.78 17.33 5.16
CA GLY A 26 -2.04 16.44 6.04
C GLY A 26 -1.93 16.95 7.45
N TYR A 27 -1.56 16.06 8.36
CA TYR A 27 -1.20 16.35 9.74
C TYR A 27 0.20 15.79 10.02
N PRO A 28 1.09 16.53 10.69
CA PRO A 28 2.48 16.09 10.91
C PRO A 28 2.54 14.81 11.76
N ILE A 29 3.23 13.80 11.25
CA ILE A 29 3.46 12.55 11.96
C ILE A 29 4.76 11.88 11.46
N THR A 30 5.59 11.39 12.40
CA THR A 30 6.80 10.64 12.10
C THR A 30 6.43 9.17 11.78
N PRO A 31 7.06 8.49 10.80
CA PRO A 31 8.30 8.86 10.09
C PRO A 31 8.09 9.43 8.67
N GLN A 32 7.04 10.18 8.40
CA GLN A 32 6.78 10.78 7.08
C GLN A 32 6.77 12.33 7.06
N THR A 33 7.37 12.95 8.07
CA THR A 33 7.40 14.42 8.23
C THR A 33 7.96 15.14 7.00
N GLU A 34 9.00 14.60 6.37
CA GLU A 34 9.67 15.17 5.20
C GLU A 34 8.72 15.28 3.99
N ALA A 35 7.76 14.35 3.86
CA ALA A 35 6.75 14.43 2.81
C ALA A 35 5.83 15.65 2.99
N LEU A 36 5.34 15.87 4.22
CA LEU A 36 4.51 17.04 4.54
C LEU A 36 5.28 18.34 4.36
N GLU A 37 6.55 18.40 4.81
CA GLU A 37 7.43 19.54 4.63
C GLU A 37 7.68 19.84 3.15
N HIS A 38 7.92 18.81 2.33
CA HIS A 38 8.07 18.97 0.89
C HIS A 38 6.79 19.55 0.27
N MET A 39 5.63 18.97 0.58
CA MET A 39 4.34 19.44 0.07
C MET A 39 4.01 20.85 0.51
N SER A 40 4.37 21.24 1.75
CA SER A 40 4.12 22.59 2.28
C SER A 40 4.85 23.70 1.50
N ARG A 41 5.99 23.38 0.92
CA ARG A 41 6.76 24.29 0.05
C ARG A 41 6.32 24.19 -1.40
N ARG A 42 6.28 22.98 -1.92
CA ARG A 42 6.15 22.71 -3.34
C ARG A 42 4.77 23.01 -3.90
N MET A 43 3.69 22.72 -3.15
CA MET A 43 2.32 22.97 -3.61
C MET A 43 2.05 24.47 -3.79
N PRO A 44 2.33 25.36 -2.80
CA PRO A 44 2.15 26.80 -2.98
C PRO A 44 3.03 27.41 -4.09
N GLU A 45 4.29 26.94 -4.26
CA GLU A 45 5.16 27.38 -5.37
C GLU A 45 4.51 27.18 -6.75
N LEU A 46 3.70 26.14 -6.89
CA LEU A 46 2.99 25.80 -8.12
C LEU A 46 1.55 26.34 -8.16
N GLY A 47 1.15 27.16 -7.20
CA GLY A 47 -0.22 27.70 -7.09
C GLY A 47 -1.26 26.61 -6.78
N ARG A 48 -0.84 25.50 -6.16
CA ARG A 48 -1.70 24.39 -5.75
C ARG A 48 -2.05 24.45 -4.27
N VAL A 49 -3.02 23.65 -3.84
CA VAL A 49 -3.54 23.71 -2.47
C VAL A 49 -2.70 22.84 -1.53
N PHE A 50 -2.25 23.45 -0.45
CA PHE A 50 -1.68 22.78 0.72
C PHE A 50 -2.39 23.27 1.98
N VAL A 51 -2.84 22.36 2.83
CA VAL A 51 -3.39 22.69 4.17
C VAL A 51 -2.84 21.71 5.19
N GLN A 52 -2.20 22.24 6.23
CA GLN A 52 -1.95 21.48 7.45
C GLN A 52 -3.22 21.51 8.30
N ALA A 53 -3.87 20.36 8.44
CA ALA A 53 -5.06 20.20 9.24
C ALA A 53 -4.71 20.10 10.74
N GLU A 54 -5.69 20.28 11.62
CA GLU A 54 -5.52 20.14 13.07
C GLU A 54 -5.51 18.68 13.54
N SER A 55 -5.89 17.73 12.67
CA SER A 55 -5.90 16.29 12.95
C SER A 55 -5.99 15.49 11.64
N GLU A 56 -5.70 14.19 11.71
CA GLU A 56 -5.90 13.28 10.58
C GLU A 56 -7.37 13.12 10.20
N VAL A 57 -8.29 13.21 11.18
CA VAL A 57 -9.74 13.21 10.93
C VAL A 57 -10.13 14.41 10.08
N ALA A 58 -9.62 15.60 10.39
CA ALA A 58 -9.87 16.79 9.58
C ALA A 58 -9.21 16.65 8.19
N ALA A 59 -7.97 16.18 8.13
CA ALA A 59 -7.25 16.00 6.87
C ALA A 59 -8.02 15.11 5.89
N ILE A 60 -8.50 13.93 6.32
CA ILE A 60 -9.23 13.01 5.43
C ILE A 60 -10.59 13.57 4.99
N ASN A 61 -11.27 14.36 5.82
CA ASN A 61 -12.50 15.02 5.43
C ASN A 61 -12.27 16.16 4.42
N MET A 62 -11.15 16.90 4.53
CA MET A 62 -10.74 17.87 3.51
C MET A 62 -10.39 17.18 2.19
N VAL A 63 -9.68 16.04 2.23
CA VAL A 63 -9.43 15.16 1.08
C VAL A 63 -10.73 14.75 0.42
N TYR A 64 -11.69 14.27 1.20
CA TYR A 64 -13.02 13.88 0.71
C TYR A 64 -13.72 15.03 -0.03
N GLY A 65 -13.76 16.21 0.59
CA GLY A 65 -14.37 17.39 -0.03
C GLY A 65 -13.70 17.80 -1.34
N ALA A 66 -12.36 17.81 -1.39
CA ALA A 66 -11.60 18.14 -2.60
C ALA A 66 -11.77 17.08 -3.70
N ALA A 67 -11.83 15.78 -3.34
CA ALA A 67 -12.12 14.69 -4.25
C ALA A 67 -13.53 14.82 -4.85
N CYS A 68 -14.54 15.18 -4.05
CA CYS A 68 -15.90 15.45 -4.53
C CYS A 68 -15.94 16.60 -5.55
N ALA A 69 -15.07 17.60 -5.41
CA ALA A 69 -14.92 18.66 -6.40
C ALA A 69 -14.14 18.22 -7.66
N GLY A 70 -13.72 16.97 -7.76
CA GLY A 70 -13.02 16.38 -8.91
C GLY A 70 -11.54 16.75 -8.99
N ALA A 71 -10.94 17.22 -7.90
CA ALA A 71 -9.49 17.47 -7.84
C ALA A 71 -8.71 16.17 -7.68
N ARG A 72 -7.50 16.10 -8.24
CA ARG A 72 -6.50 15.08 -7.86
C ARG A 72 -5.99 15.42 -6.48
N VAL A 73 -6.27 14.56 -5.51
CA VAL A 73 -5.99 14.84 -4.10
C VAL A 73 -5.24 13.69 -3.45
N MET A 74 -4.36 14.03 -2.53
CA MET A 74 -3.59 13.07 -1.72
C MET A 74 -3.54 13.53 -0.26
N SER A 75 -3.46 12.56 0.62
CA SER A 75 -2.92 12.70 1.97
C SER A 75 -1.84 11.65 2.23
N SER A 76 -1.03 11.89 3.23
CA SER A 76 -0.12 10.88 3.77
C SER A 76 -0.13 10.92 5.30
N SER A 77 0.10 9.77 5.91
CA SER A 77 0.15 9.63 7.36
C SER A 77 0.99 8.41 7.75
N SER A 78 0.95 8.03 9.00
CA SER A 78 1.59 6.84 9.54
C SER A 78 0.62 6.16 10.49
N SER A 79 0.63 4.86 10.52
CA SER A 79 -0.09 3.91 11.39
C SER A 79 -1.20 4.49 12.30
N PRO A 80 -0.91 5.16 13.43
CA PRO A 80 -1.98 5.68 14.30
C PRO A 80 -2.79 6.80 13.64
N GLY A 81 -2.17 7.61 12.77
CA GLY A 81 -2.89 8.64 12.03
C GLY A 81 -3.81 8.03 10.97
N VAL A 82 -3.36 6.97 10.29
CA VAL A 82 -4.22 6.23 9.34
C VAL A 82 -5.37 5.54 10.08
N SER A 83 -5.19 5.10 11.32
CA SER A 83 -6.29 4.60 12.16
C SER A 83 -7.40 5.64 12.35
N LEU A 84 -7.06 6.92 12.53
CA LEU A 84 -8.02 8.02 12.63
C LEU A 84 -8.70 8.35 11.29
N MET A 85 -8.10 7.99 10.17
CA MET A 85 -8.66 8.25 8.82
C MET A 85 -9.69 7.21 8.37
N GLN A 86 -9.85 6.08 9.06
CA GLN A 86 -10.62 4.93 8.56
C GLN A 86 -12.09 5.23 8.31
N GLU A 87 -12.74 6.03 9.15
CA GLU A 87 -14.12 6.46 8.92
C GLU A 87 -14.23 7.29 7.63
N GLY A 88 -13.31 8.24 7.43
CA GLY A 88 -13.28 9.06 6.21
C GLY A 88 -13.04 8.22 4.95
N LEU A 89 -12.19 7.19 5.02
CA LEU A 89 -11.99 6.25 3.91
C LEU A 89 -13.28 5.48 3.58
N SER A 90 -14.06 5.08 4.59
CA SER A 90 -15.37 4.46 4.39
C SER A 90 -16.34 5.41 3.64
N TYR A 91 -16.39 6.69 4.01
CA TYR A 91 -17.20 7.70 3.32
C TYR A 91 -16.75 7.91 1.86
N ILE A 92 -15.44 7.95 1.61
CA ILE A 92 -14.85 8.08 0.28
C ILE A 92 -15.24 6.88 -0.59
N ALA A 93 -15.16 5.65 -0.05
CA ALA A 93 -15.60 4.44 -0.74
C ALA A 93 -17.08 4.46 -1.05
N GLY A 94 -17.93 4.81 -0.05
CA GLY A 94 -19.38 4.95 -0.21
C GLY A 94 -19.81 6.02 -1.19
N SER A 95 -18.94 6.99 -1.47
CA SER A 95 -19.16 8.07 -2.44
C SER A 95 -18.51 7.84 -3.80
N GLU A 96 -17.71 6.79 -3.94
CA GLU A 96 -16.95 6.46 -5.16
C GLU A 96 -16.18 7.66 -5.72
N VAL A 97 -15.36 8.30 -4.89
CA VAL A 97 -14.49 9.40 -5.33
C VAL A 97 -13.01 9.00 -5.32
N PRO A 98 -12.20 9.49 -6.28
CA PRO A 98 -10.81 9.12 -6.42
C PRO A 98 -9.94 9.76 -5.33
N VAL A 99 -9.21 8.95 -4.56
CA VAL A 99 -8.29 9.43 -3.52
C VAL A 99 -7.03 8.59 -3.50
N VAL A 100 -5.89 9.24 -3.31
CA VAL A 100 -4.61 8.58 -3.02
C VAL A 100 -4.25 8.85 -1.56
N LEU A 101 -3.91 7.78 -0.83
CA LEU A 101 -3.35 7.85 0.51
C LEU A 101 -1.99 7.15 0.53
N VAL A 102 -1.04 7.71 1.27
CA VAL A 102 0.25 7.05 1.55
C VAL A 102 0.32 6.77 3.04
N ASP A 103 0.53 5.50 3.39
CA ASP A 103 0.82 5.06 4.76
C ASP A 103 2.29 4.66 4.88
N ILE A 104 3.03 5.39 5.69
CA ILE A 104 4.41 5.06 6.06
C ILE A 104 4.38 4.38 7.44
N MET A 105 4.25 3.05 7.41
CA MET A 105 4.05 2.23 8.60
C MET A 105 5.18 2.34 9.62
N ARG A 106 4.79 2.34 10.90
CA ARG A 106 5.69 2.34 12.04
C ARG A 106 5.29 1.30 13.10
N GLY A 107 6.19 1.01 14.03
CA GLY A 107 5.96 0.03 15.08
C GLY A 107 4.83 0.39 16.03
N GLY A 108 3.92 -0.56 16.26
CA GLY A 108 2.79 -0.51 17.19
C GLY A 108 2.76 -1.76 18.07
N PRO A 109 1.67 -1.98 18.86
CA PRO A 109 0.42 -1.22 18.93
C PRO A 109 0.51 0.07 19.77
N GLY A 110 -0.59 0.83 19.76
CA GLY A 110 -0.74 2.09 20.45
C GLY A 110 0.05 3.20 19.76
N LEU A 111 0.64 4.10 20.53
CA LEU A 111 1.52 5.13 19.98
C LEU A 111 2.79 4.51 19.38
N GLY A 112 3.23 3.39 19.94
CA GLY A 112 4.35 2.58 19.49
C GLY A 112 5.68 3.33 19.49
N ASN A 113 6.41 3.17 18.40
CA ASN A 113 7.65 3.89 18.10
C ASN A 113 7.69 4.32 16.64
N VAL A 114 8.78 4.95 16.19
CA VAL A 114 8.93 5.48 14.83
C VAL A 114 9.73 4.56 13.90
N ALA A 115 10.13 3.38 14.38
CA ALA A 115 10.89 2.41 13.59
C ALA A 115 9.99 1.69 12.57
N PRO A 116 10.56 1.16 11.47
CA PRO A 116 9.78 0.55 10.38
C PRO A 116 9.01 -0.70 10.83
N SER A 117 7.82 -0.88 10.27
CA SER A 117 6.93 -2.02 10.54
C SER A 117 6.07 -2.35 9.32
N GLN A 118 5.44 -3.52 9.33
CA GLN A 118 4.38 -3.91 8.41
C GLN A 118 3.09 -4.28 9.17
N GLY A 119 2.87 -3.60 10.31
CA GLY A 119 1.77 -3.90 11.23
C GLY A 119 0.38 -3.48 10.75
N ASP A 120 0.28 -2.64 9.73
CA ASP A 120 -0.99 -2.09 9.25
C ASP A 120 -1.59 -2.91 8.09
N TYR A 121 -0.98 -4.04 7.71
CA TYR A 121 -1.48 -4.87 6.62
C TYR A 121 -2.98 -5.18 6.78
N ASN A 122 -3.39 -5.74 7.92
CA ASN A 122 -4.79 -6.09 8.14
C ASN A 122 -5.70 -4.86 8.10
N GLN A 123 -5.30 -3.76 8.74
CA GLN A 123 -6.05 -2.51 8.78
C GLN A 123 -6.29 -1.95 7.38
N ILE A 124 -5.30 -2.03 6.50
CA ILE A 124 -5.36 -1.44 5.15
C ILE A 124 -5.91 -2.42 4.13
N VAL A 125 -5.47 -3.68 4.15
CA VAL A 125 -5.83 -4.67 3.13
C VAL A 125 -7.16 -5.35 3.42
N LYS A 126 -7.49 -5.58 4.70
CA LYS A 126 -8.73 -6.27 5.10
C LYS A 126 -9.89 -5.31 5.40
N GLY A 127 -9.61 -4.00 5.48
CA GLY A 127 -10.60 -2.97 5.79
C GLY A 127 -10.54 -2.53 7.25
N GLY A 128 -10.29 -1.23 7.47
CA GLY A 128 -10.27 -0.59 8.80
C GLY A 128 -11.54 0.21 9.08
N GLY A 129 -12.15 0.81 8.06
CA GLY A 129 -13.49 1.42 8.12
C GLY A 129 -14.59 0.36 7.91
N HIS A 130 -15.82 0.71 8.30
CA HIS A 130 -16.97 -0.20 8.12
C HIS A 130 -17.42 -0.23 6.65
N GLY A 131 -18.09 -1.31 6.27
CA GLY A 131 -18.73 -1.52 4.97
C GLY A 131 -17.96 -2.52 4.08
N ASP A 132 -18.62 -2.91 2.99
CA ASP A 132 -18.15 -3.93 2.07
C ASP A 132 -17.27 -3.33 0.97
N TYR A 133 -16.09 -2.83 1.34
CA TYR A 133 -15.13 -2.28 0.39
C TYR A 133 -13.68 -2.68 0.72
N ARG A 134 -12.82 -2.63 -0.29
CA ARG A 134 -11.36 -2.71 -0.13
C ARG A 134 -10.69 -1.70 -1.03
N PRO A 135 -9.74 -0.90 -0.53
CA PRO A 135 -8.93 -0.02 -1.37
C PRO A 135 -7.98 -0.84 -2.24
N ILE A 136 -7.53 -0.29 -3.36
CA ILE A 136 -6.35 -0.82 -4.04
C ILE A 136 -5.13 -0.52 -3.15
N VAL A 137 -4.31 -1.54 -2.86
CA VAL A 137 -3.14 -1.39 -1.98
C VAL A 137 -1.89 -1.80 -2.72
N LEU A 138 -0.92 -0.90 -2.81
CA LEU A 138 0.35 -1.10 -3.51
C LEU A 138 1.53 -0.97 -2.55
N ALA A 139 2.43 -1.95 -2.54
CA ALA A 139 3.57 -2.01 -1.63
C ALA A 139 4.91 -1.93 -2.38
N PRO A 140 5.55 -0.76 -2.41
CA PRO A 140 6.88 -0.57 -2.98
C PRO A 140 7.97 -1.22 -2.12
N ALA A 141 9.09 -1.60 -2.73
CA ALA A 141 10.28 -2.12 -2.06
C ALA A 141 11.55 -1.31 -2.34
N THR A 142 11.46 -0.29 -3.20
CA THR A 142 12.55 0.64 -3.55
C THR A 142 12.01 2.04 -3.70
N VAL A 143 12.89 3.05 -3.63
CA VAL A 143 12.49 4.46 -3.84
C VAL A 143 11.95 4.65 -5.27
N GLN A 144 12.53 3.97 -6.28
CA GLN A 144 11.98 4.05 -7.64
C GLN A 144 10.56 3.47 -7.72
N GLU A 145 10.32 2.30 -7.10
CA GLU A 145 8.96 1.74 -7.06
C GLU A 145 7.98 2.66 -6.31
N LEU A 146 8.43 3.30 -5.24
CA LEU A 146 7.61 4.25 -4.48
C LEU A 146 7.19 5.45 -5.36
N ILE A 147 8.10 5.97 -6.19
CA ILE A 147 7.82 7.01 -7.19
C ILE A 147 6.80 6.51 -8.23
N ASP A 148 7.11 5.38 -8.88
CA ASP A 148 6.33 4.84 -10.00
C ASP A 148 4.92 4.45 -9.56
N LEU A 149 4.80 3.80 -8.38
CA LEU A 149 3.52 3.40 -7.81
C LEU A 149 2.69 4.60 -7.33
N THR A 150 3.33 5.69 -6.89
CA THR A 150 2.61 6.93 -6.54
C THR A 150 1.96 7.54 -7.78
N VAL A 151 2.66 7.59 -8.91
CA VAL A 151 2.09 8.05 -10.18
C VAL A 151 0.94 7.14 -10.63
N LEU A 152 1.16 5.82 -10.58
CA LEU A 152 0.16 4.81 -10.91
C LEU A 152 -1.08 4.92 -9.99
N ALA A 153 -0.89 5.24 -8.71
CA ALA A 153 -1.99 5.36 -7.76
C ALA A 153 -3.01 6.44 -8.19
N PHE A 154 -2.55 7.58 -8.68
CA PHE A 154 -3.45 8.61 -9.22
C PHE A 154 -4.21 8.13 -10.47
N ASP A 155 -3.54 7.40 -11.36
CA ASP A 155 -4.16 6.88 -12.58
C ASP A 155 -5.23 5.81 -12.24
N LEU A 156 -4.94 4.92 -11.29
CA LEU A 156 -5.88 3.90 -10.82
C LEU A 156 -7.05 4.52 -10.04
N ALA A 157 -6.76 5.50 -9.18
CA ALA A 157 -7.80 6.19 -8.43
C ALA A 157 -8.83 6.84 -9.36
N GLU A 158 -8.39 7.52 -10.41
CA GLU A 158 -9.27 8.11 -11.42
C GLU A 158 -9.98 7.08 -12.29
N LYS A 159 -9.24 6.05 -12.76
CA LYS A 159 -9.80 4.98 -13.60
C LYS A 159 -11.00 4.31 -12.96
N TYR A 160 -10.88 3.96 -11.68
CA TYR A 160 -11.92 3.23 -10.96
C TYR A 160 -12.82 4.13 -10.10
N ARG A 161 -12.52 5.43 -10.00
CA ARG A 161 -13.13 6.33 -9.01
C ARG A 161 -13.07 5.66 -7.63
N TRP A 162 -11.85 5.43 -7.14
CA TRP A 162 -11.63 4.58 -5.99
C TRP A 162 -10.45 5.06 -5.14
N ILE A 163 -10.33 4.45 -3.96
CA ILE A 163 -9.22 4.69 -3.05
C ILE A 163 -8.04 3.83 -3.48
N VAL A 164 -6.87 4.44 -3.61
CA VAL A 164 -5.59 3.74 -3.78
C VAL A 164 -4.66 4.11 -2.64
N ILE A 165 -4.12 3.10 -1.97
CA ILE A 165 -3.22 3.28 -0.84
C ILE A 165 -1.83 2.75 -1.22
N ILE A 166 -0.81 3.59 -1.07
CA ILE A 166 0.58 3.16 -1.05
C ILE A 166 0.91 2.76 0.37
N LEU A 167 1.28 1.50 0.58
CA LEU A 167 1.61 0.94 1.87
C LEU A 167 3.13 0.68 1.93
N ALA A 168 3.85 1.63 2.48
CA ALA A 168 5.30 1.59 2.69
C ALA A 168 5.62 1.57 4.18
N ASP A 169 6.88 1.54 4.53
CA ASP A 169 7.32 1.57 5.93
C ASP A 169 8.41 2.64 6.15
N GLY A 170 8.67 2.97 7.43
CA GLY A 170 9.63 4.01 7.80
C GLY A 170 11.05 3.76 7.28
N GLY A 171 11.42 2.51 7.04
CA GLY A 171 12.73 2.18 6.45
C GLY A 171 12.83 2.67 5.01
N LEU A 172 11.81 2.40 4.21
CA LEU A 172 11.77 2.88 2.82
C LEU A 172 11.55 4.39 2.74
N GLY A 173 10.73 4.97 3.65
CA GLY A 173 10.50 6.41 3.71
C GLY A 173 11.78 7.22 3.95
N GLN A 174 12.66 6.73 4.81
CA GLN A 174 13.92 7.38 5.20
C GLN A 174 15.12 6.99 4.32
N MET A 175 14.96 5.97 3.47
CA MET A 175 16.05 5.45 2.63
C MET A 175 16.37 6.41 1.50
N MET A 176 17.67 6.57 1.20
CA MET A 176 18.14 7.31 0.04
C MET A 176 18.61 6.35 -1.06
N GLU A 177 18.05 6.48 -2.26
CA GLU A 177 18.45 5.68 -3.43
C GLU A 177 18.54 6.53 -4.70
N PRO A 178 19.37 6.13 -5.68
CA PRO A 178 19.36 6.71 -7.01
C PRO A 178 18.05 6.38 -7.73
N ALA A 179 17.24 7.39 -8.03
CA ALA A 179 15.95 7.21 -8.71
C ALA A 179 15.71 8.29 -9.77
N GLU A 180 14.80 8.02 -10.69
CA GLU A 180 14.38 8.92 -11.76
C GLU A 180 13.00 9.49 -11.45
N MET A 181 12.84 10.80 -11.58
CA MET A 181 11.54 11.45 -11.43
C MET A 181 10.77 11.46 -12.76
N PRO A 182 9.46 11.23 -12.74
CA PRO A 182 8.62 11.34 -13.93
C PRO A 182 8.51 12.78 -14.41
N PRO A 183 8.12 13.02 -15.67
CA PRO A 183 7.83 14.36 -16.15
C PRO A 183 6.62 14.96 -15.42
N MET A 184 6.59 16.30 -15.30
CA MET A 184 5.47 17.03 -14.71
C MET A 184 4.22 16.92 -15.57
N ARG A 185 3.13 16.43 -14.99
CA ARG A 185 1.80 16.46 -15.63
C ARG A 185 1.08 17.79 -15.33
N PRO A 186 0.35 18.33 -16.29
CA PRO A 186 -0.45 19.54 -16.06
C PRO A 186 -1.60 19.26 -15.11
N VAL A 187 -1.98 20.27 -14.33
CA VAL A 187 -3.23 20.27 -13.57
C VAL A 187 -4.40 20.53 -14.50
N ARG A 188 -5.51 19.83 -14.33
CA ARG A 188 -6.71 20.05 -15.13
C ARG A 188 -7.46 21.31 -14.72
N PRO A 189 -7.84 22.19 -15.66
CA PRO A 189 -8.77 23.29 -15.37
C PRO A 189 -10.11 22.77 -14.83
N VAL A 190 -10.80 23.61 -14.04
CA VAL A 190 -12.08 23.22 -13.37
C VAL A 190 -13.14 22.83 -14.39
N ASP A 191 -13.20 23.47 -15.54
CA ASP A 191 -14.12 23.20 -16.65
C ASP A 191 -13.83 21.86 -17.38
N GLN A 192 -12.65 21.28 -17.17
CA GLN A 192 -12.24 19.97 -17.70
C GLN A 192 -12.32 18.84 -16.69
N ARG A 193 -12.85 19.10 -15.49
CA ARG A 193 -13.08 18.06 -14.48
C ARG A 193 -14.19 17.11 -14.92
N ALA A 194 -14.20 15.93 -14.31
CA ALA A 194 -15.16 14.90 -14.63
C ALA A 194 -16.61 15.37 -14.44
N SER A 195 -17.54 14.91 -15.28
CA SER A 195 -18.95 15.34 -15.27
C SER A 195 -19.68 15.07 -13.96
N TRP A 196 -19.20 14.11 -13.15
CA TRP A 196 -19.76 13.79 -11.84
C TRP A 196 -19.30 14.76 -10.73
N ALA A 197 -18.27 15.59 -10.97
CA ALA A 197 -17.67 16.44 -9.94
C ALA A 197 -18.60 17.59 -9.51
N LEU A 198 -18.48 18.00 -8.25
CA LEU A 198 -19.22 19.13 -7.68
C LEU A 198 -18.56 20.46 -8.04
N THR A 199 -18.70 20.89 -9.27
CA THR A 199 -18.13 22.13 -9.82
C THR A 199 -19.16 23.26 -9.97
N GLY A 200 -20.28 23.19 -9.26
CA GLY A 200 -21.46 24.04 -9.46
C GLY A 200 -22.46 23.41 -10.43
N ALA A 201 -23.63 24.00 -10.55
CA ALA A 201 -24.74 23.49 -11.34
C ALA A 201 -25.35 24.55 -12.29
N LYS A 202 -24.53 25.54 -12.69
CA LYS A 202 -24.97 26.53 -13.67
C LYS A 202 -25.24 25.86 -15.01
N ASP A 203 -26.43 26.06 -15.56
CA ASP A 203 -26.86 25.52 -16.85
C ASP A 203 -26.89 23.98 -16.99
N ARG A 204 -26.93 23.24 -15.86
CA ARG A 204 -27.09 21.79 -15.81
C ARG A 204 -27.80 21.31 -14.53
N SER A 205 -28.25 20.05 -14.51
CA SER A 205 -28.74 19.43 -13.26
C SER A 205 -27.60 19.29 -12.23
N PRO A 206 -27.87 19.48 -10.95
CA PRO A 206 -26.87 19.31 -9.89
C PRO A 206 -26.42 17.85 -9.79
N ASN A 207 -25.13 17.64 -9.55
CA ASN A 207 -24.62 16.35 -9.15
C ASN A 207 -24.87 16.14 -7.65
N LEU A 208 -25.12 14.89 -7.27
CA LEU A 208 -25.18 14.46 -5.88
C LEU A 208 -24.10 13.43 -5.62
N ILE A 209 -23.26 13.68 -4.63
CA ILE A 209 -22.28 12.73 -4.10
C ILE A 209 -22.66 12.50 -2.64
N THR A 210 -22.92 11.25 -2.28
CA THR A 210 -23.37 10.87 -0.93
C THR A 210 -22.87 9.47 -0.59
N SER A 211 -22.67 9.22 0.70
CA SER A 211 -22.40 7.90 1.25
C SER A 211 -23.50 7.44 2.21
N ILE A 212 -24.65 8.13 2.21
CA ILE A 212 -25.80 7.76 3.05
C ILE A 212 -26.96 7.26 2.19
N TYR A 213 -27.47 6.08 2.53
CA TYR A 213 -28.61 5.42 1.89
C TYR A 213 -29.55 4.94 3.00
N ILE A 214 -30.65 5.67 3.20
CA ILE A 214 -31.59 5.38 4.31
C ILE A 214 -32.39 4.08 4.06
N ASP A 215 -32.69 3.79 2.78
CA ASP A 215 -33.39 2.55 2.42
C ASP A 215 -32.36 1.43 2.22
N PRO A 216 -32.42 0.34 3.04
CA PRO A 216 -31.48 -0.79 2.93
C PRO A 216 -31.46 -1.44 1.54
N ALA A 217 -32.60 -1.49 0.83
CA ALA A 217 -32.64 -2.07 -0.52
C ALA A 217 -31.91 -1.21 -1.55
N VAL A 218 -31.82 0.10 -1.34
CA VAL A 218 -31.03 1.01 -2.17
C VAL A 218 -29.55 0.84 -1.87
N GLU A 219 -29.17 0.72 -0.59
CA GLU A 219 -27.78 0.48 -0.18
C GLU A 219 -27.27 -0.88 -0.66
N GLU A 220 -28.08 -1.94 -0.58
CA GLU A 220 -27.72 -3.24 -1.12
C GLU A 220 -27.41 -3.17 -2.63
N LYS A 221 -28.21 -2.48 -3.42
CA LYS A 221 -27.95 -2.28 -4.86
C LYS A 221 -26.65 -1.52 -5.09
N PHE A 222 -26.35 -0.53 -4.26
CA PHE A 222 -25.09 0.19 -4.29
C PHE A 222 -23.93 -0.77 -3.99
N ASN A 223 -24.03 -1.59 -2.96
CA ASN A 223 -23.00 -2.57 -2.60
C ASN A 223 -22.75 -3.61 -3.70
N PHE A 224 -23.79 -4.07 -4.43
CA PHE A 224 -23.59 -4.92 -5.61
C PHE A 224 -22.78 -4.22 -6.70
N ARG A 225 -22.94 -2.90 -6.88
CA ARG A 225 -22.10 -2.11 -7.79
C ARG A 225 -20.64 -2.06 -7.32
N LEU A 226 -20.40 -1.88 -6.01
CA LEU A 226 -19.06 -1.94 -5.44
C LEU A 226 -18.42 -3.32 -5.61
N VAL A 227 -19.17 -4.40 -5.39
CA VAL A 227 -18.69 -5.78 -5.65
C VAL A 227 -18.29 -5.96 -7.11
N ALA A 228 -19.09 -5.47 -8.05
CA ALA A 228 -18.75 -5.55 -9.48
C ALA A 228 -17.45 -4.78 -9.80
N LYS A 229 -17.29 -3.59 -9.26
CA LYS A 229 -16.05 -2.78 -9.37
C LYS A 229 -14.84 -3.51 -8.77
N MET A 230 -14.97 -4.08 -7.57
CA MET A 230 -13.87 -4.82 -6.92
C MET A 230 -13.46 -6.04 -7.75
N ARG A 231 -14.41 -6.78 -8.34
CA ARG A 231 -14.10 -7.90 -9.26
C ARG A 231 -13.35 -7.44 -10.52
N GLU A 232 -13.70 -6.27 -11.07
CA GLU A 232 -12.95 -5.69 -12.19
C GLU A 232 -11.52 -5.36 -11.77
N ILE A 233 -11.32 -4.76 -10.60
CA ILE A 233 -10.01 -4.46 -10.03
C ILE A 233 -9.22 -5.75 -9.78
N GLU A 234 -9.83 -6.77 -9.18
CA GLU A 234 -9.23 -8.07 -8.91
C GLU A 234 -8.75 -8.76 -10.20
N ALA A 235 -9.49 -8.63 -11.27
CA ALA A 235 -9.12 -9.23 -12.56
C ALA A 235 -7.99 -8.49 -13.29
N ALA A 236 -7.85 -7.16 -13.09
CA ALA A 236 -6.99 -6.33 -13.91
C ALA A 236 -5.72 -5.83 -13.20
N GLU A 237 -5.70 -5.73 -11.88
CA GLU A 237 -4.70 -4.91 -11.18
C GLU A 237 -3.76 -5.71 -10.25
N VAL A 238 -3.73 -7.03 -10.39
CA VAL A 238 -2.73 -7.88 -9.69
C VAL A 238 -1.33 -7.56 -10.20
N ARG A 239 -0.40 -7.28 -9.28
CA ARG A 239 1.01 -6.98 -9.56
C ARG A 239 1.91 -7.72 -8.58
N LEU A 240 2.96 -8.34 -9.10
CA LEU A 240 3.97 -9.06 -8.32
C LEU A 240 5.31 -9.09 -9.06
N ARG A 241 6.35 -9.52 -8.36
CA ARG A 241 7.62 -9.97 -8.95
C ARG A 241 7.90 -11.39 -8.52
N GLU A 242 8.32 -12.21 -9.47
CA GLU A 242 8.87 -13.54 -9.24
C GLU A 242 10.38 -13.50 -9.46
N ILE A 243 11.12 -14.15 -8.56
CA ILE A 243 12.58 -14.21 -8.60
C ILE A 243 12.96 -15.66 -8.39
N ALA A 244 13.55 -16.29 -9.41
CA ALA A 244 14.07 -17.65 -9.39
C ALA A 244 13.03 -18.70 -8.91
N THR A 245 11.77 -18.59 -9.36
CA THR A 245 10.67 -19.48 -8.97
C THR A 245 10.53 -20.71 -9.86
N GLU A 246 11.20 -20.76 -11.00
CA GLU A 246 11.00 -21.77 -12.04
C GLU A 246 11.40 -23.18 -11.60
N ASP A 247 12.52 -23.29 -10.87
CA ASP A 247 13.09 -24.55 -10.35
C ASP A 247 13.05 -24.63 -8.82
N ALA A 248 12.30 -23.73 -8.17
CA ALA A 248 12.25 -23.64 -6.71
C ALA A 248 11.63 -24.86 -6.06
N GLU A 249 12.25 -25.37 -5.00
CA GLU A 249 11.71 -26.37 -4.09
C GLU A 249 11.17 -25.74 -2.79
N ILE A 250 11.61 -24.51 -2.47
CA ILE A 250 11.09 -23.69 -1.39
C ILE A 250 10.62 -22.36 -1.99
N GLY A 251 9.40 -21.95 -1.67
CA GLY A 251 8.87 -20.63 -2.06
C GLY A 251 8.91 -19.66 -0.90
N VAL A 252 9.54 -18.48 -1.09
CA VAL A 252 9.44 -17.36 -0.13
C VAL A 252 8.37 -16.42 -0.61
N VAL A 253 7.54 -15.90 0.29
CA VAL A 253 6.56 -14.85 0.00
C VAL A 253 6.76 -13.70 0.98
N ALA A 254 7.03 -12.49 0.46
CA ALA A 254 7.27 -11.31 1.28
C ALA A 254 7.02 -10.03 0.46
N PHE A 255 6.56 -8.95 1.09
CA PHE A 255 6.27 -7.68 0.41
C PHE A 255 7.14 -6.54 0.96
N GLY A 256 7.16 -5.41 0.26
CA GLY A 256 7.83 -4.17 0.69
C GLY A 256 9.29 -4.40 1.09
N THR A 257 9.69 -3.79 2.20
CA THR A 257 11.07 -3.92 2.75
C THR A 257 11.41 -5.35 3.12
N ALA A 258 10.50 -6.14 3.70
CA ALA A 258 10.75 -7.56 3.95
C ALA A 258 11.02 -8.34 2.64
N GLY A 259 10.28 -8.03 1.56
CA GLY A 259 10.51 -8.61 0.24
C GLY A 259 11.89 -8.27 -0.34
N ARG A 260 12.36 -7.04 -0.14
CA ARG A 260 13.71 -6.62 -0.51
C ARG A 260 14.79 -7.39 0.24
N ILE A 261 14.62 -7.57 1.54
CA ILE A 261 15.53 -8.34 2.39
C ILE A 261 15.58 -9.82 1.94
N CYS A 262 14.41 -10.40 1.69
CA CYS A 262 14.29 -11.77 1.20
C CYS A 262 15.00 -11.99 -0.15
N GLN A 263 15.02 -10.99 -1.02
CA GLN A 263 15.77 -11.10 -2.29
C GLN A 263 17.27 -11.33 -2.06
N THR A 264 17.86 -10.68 -1.07
CA THR A 264 19.26 -10.90 -0.69
C THR A 264 19.48 -12.29 -0.11
N ALA A 265 18.61 -12.74 0.79
CA ALA A 265 18.68 -14.06 1.41
C ALA A 265 18.47 -15.19 0.38
N VAL A 266 17.54 -15.03 -0.55
CA VAL A 266 17.30 -16.01 -1.64
C VAL A 266 18.52 -16.12 -2.55
N LYS A 267 19.17 -15.01 -2.89
CA LYS A 267 20.43 -15.02 -3.66
C LYS A 267 21.50 -15.80 -2.93
N ALA A 268 21.75 -15.53 -1.65
CA ALA A 268 22.75 -16.22 -0.83
C ALA A 268 22.44 -17.72 -0.70
N ALA A 269 21.17 -18.09 -0.45
CA ALA A 269 20.77 -19.51 -0.39
C ALA A 269 21.00 -20.24 -1.71
N ARG A 270 20.79 -19.60 -2.84
CA ARG A 270 21.08 -20.19 -4.16
C ARG A 270 22.57 -20.37 -4.42
N GLU A 271 23.41 -19.48 -3.92
CA GLU A 271 24.88 -19.64 -3.95
C GLU A 271 25.33 -20.87 -3.14
N GLU A 272 24.55 -21.28 -2.13
CA GLU A 272 24.72 -22.52 -1.36
C GLU A 272 24.09 -23.76 -2.03
N GLY A 273 23.48 -23.63 -3.21
CA GLY A 273 22.85 -24.71 -3.95
C GLY A 273 21.40 -25.03 -3.51
N ILE A 274 20.78 -24.21 -2.64
CA ILE A 274 19.40 -24.37 -2.22
C ILE A 274 18.46 -23.83 -3.30
N LYS A 275 17.53 -24.66 -3.79
CA LYS A 275 16.53 -24.25 -4.80
C LYS A 275 15.39 -23.48 -4.15
N VAL A 276 15.57 -22.22 -3.94
CA VAL A 276 14.59 -21.33 -3.34
C VAL A 276 14.23 -20.19 -4.30
N GLY A 277 12.95 -19.83 -4.34
CA GLY A 277 12.44 -18.67 -5.13
C GLY A 277 11.65 -17.72 -4.27
N LEU A 278 11.46 -16.50 -4.76
CA LEU A 278 10.70 -15.43 -4.08
C LEU A 278 9.54 -14.97 -4.96
N VAL A 279 8.34 -14.96 -4.40
CA VAL A 279 7.20 -14.19 -4.88
C VAL A 279 7.06 -12.95 -4.01
N ARG A 280 7.18 -11.78 -4.62
CA ARG A 280 7.01 -10.49 -3.97
C ARG A 280 5.75 -9.81 -4.49
N PRO A 281 4.63 -9.86 -3.74
CA PRO A 281 3.45 -9.06 -4.05
C PRO A 281 3.80 -7.58 -4.10
N ILE A 282 3.35 -6.89 -5.16
CA ILE A 282 3.37 -5.43 -5.29
C ILE A 282 1.97 -4.90 -5.00
N SER A 283 0.92 -5.55 -5.51
CA SER A 283 -0.43 -5.33 -5.02
C SER A 283 -0.72 -6.25 -3.83
N LEU A 284 -1.17 -5.66 -2.72
CA LEU A 284 -1.65 -6.41 -1.55
C LEU A 284 -3.19 -6.54 -1.58
N TYR A 285 -3.86 -5.62 -2.24
CA TYR A 285 -5.19 -5.80 -2.78
C TYR A 285 -5.26 -5.12 -4.16
N PRO A 286 -5.62 -5.87 -5.19
CA PRO A 286 -5.90 -7.31 -5.19
C PRO A 286 -4.64 -8.16 -4.90
N TYR A 287 -4.79 -9.17 -4.06
CA TYR A 287 -3.70 -10.08 -3.71
C TYR A 287 -3.47 -11.11 -4.83
N PRO A 288 -2.23 -11.54 -5.13
CA PRO A 288 -1.91 -12.50 -6.20
C PRO A 288 -2.21 -13.96 -5.78
N TYR A 289 -3.46 -14.27 -5.43
CA TYR A 289 -3.86 -15.59 -4.97
C TYR A 289 -3.51 -16.70 -5.96
N GLU A 290 -3.77 -16.49 -7.25
CA GLU A 290 -3.52 -17.48 -8.29
C GLU A 290 -2.03 -17.81 -8.43
N GLN A 291 -1.15 -16.80 -8.40
CA GLN A 291 0.29 -16.98 -8.55
C GLN A 291 0.89 -17.69 -7.33
N VAL A 292 0.44 -17.35 -6.13
CA VAL A 292 0.86 -18.05 -4.91
C VAL A 292 0.32 -19.50 -4.91
N ARG A 293 -0.89 -19.74 -5.39
CA ARG A 293 -1.46 -21.07 -5.56
C ARG A 293 -0.65 -21.91 -6.56
N GLN A 294 -0.25 -21.33 -7.68
CA GLN A 294 0.60 -21.99 -8.68
C GLN A 294 1.98 -22.31 -8.12
N LEU A 295 2.59 -21.38 -7.36
CA LEU A 295 3.85 -21.64 -6.67
C LEU A 295 3.70 -22.82 -5.69
N SER A 296 2.64 -22.83 -4.86
CA SER A 296 2.40 -23.90 -3.89
C SER A 296 2.20 -25.27 -4.54
N GLY A 297 1.81 -25.34 -5.80
CA GLY A 297 1.73 -26.60 -6.56
C GLY A 297 3.08 -27.13 -7.07
N ARG A 298 4.16 -26.36 -6.96
CA ARG A 298 5.49 -26.70 -7.48
C ARG A 298 6.55 -26.86 -6.41
N VAL A 299 6.38 -26.22 -5.25
CA VAL A 299 7.35 -26.26 -4.15
C VAL A 299 6.98 -27.28 -3.08
N LYS A 300 7.92 -27.64 -2.21
CA LYS A 300 7.72 -28.53 -1.07
C LYS A 300 7.20 -27.80 0.17
N SER A 301 7.51 -26.50 0.29
CA SER A 301 7.11 -25.65 1.41
C SER A 301 7.12 -24.19 1.03
N LEU A 302 6.35 -23.37 1.76
CA LEU A 302 6.37 -21.92 1.69
C LEU A 302 6.92 -21.32 2.98
N LEU A 303 7.71 -20.25 2.86
CA LEU A 303 8.15 -19.36 3.94
C LEU A 303 7.56 -17.99 3.74
N VAL A 304 6.82 -17.47 4.69
CA VAL A 304 6.34 -16.08 4.68
C VAL A 304 7.21 -15.26 5.62
N VAL A 305 7.67 -14.11 5.14
CA VAL A 305 8.52 -13.19 5.93
C VAL A 305 7.85 -11.83 6.00
N GLU A 306 7.64 -11.32 7.23
CA GLU A 306 6.98 -10.04 7.47
C GLU A 306 7.62 -9.26 8.62
N MET A 307 7.39 -7.94 8.65
CA MET A 307 7.78 -7.07 9.76
C MET A 307 6.59 -6.86 10.72
N ASN A 308 5.91 -7.96 11.07
CA ASN A 308 4.80 -8.05 12.01
C ASN A 308 4.69 -9.49 12.57
N ARG A 309 3.63 -9.79 13.30
CA ARG A 309 3.40 -11.12 13.91
C ARG A 309 2.76 -12.17 12.97
N GLY A 310 2.65 -11.87 11.69
CA GLY A 310 1.96 -12.70 10.71
C GLY A 310 0.56 -12.18 10.39
N GLN A 311 0.46 -11.42 9.30
CA GLN A 311 -0.80 -10.88 8.78
C GLN A 311 -1.00 -11.34 7.32
N MET A 312 -0.05 -11.09 6.42
CA MET A 312 -0.12 -11.59 5.04
C MET A 312 -0.03 -13.12 4.97
N VAL A 313 0.59 -13.78 5.95
CA VAL A 313 0.65 -15.26 6.02
C VAL A 313 -0.73 -15.90 5.97
N GLU A 314 -1.79 -15.23 6.42
CA GLU A 314 -3.17 -15.70 6.32
C GLU A 314 -3.62 -15.79 4.85
N ASP A 315 -3.28 -14.77 4.03
CA ASP A 315 -3.57 -14.80 2.59
C ASP A 315 -2.75 -15.85 1.86
N VAL A 316 -1.48 -16.05 2.26
CA VAL A 316 -0.64 -17.12 1.69
C VAL A 316 -1.22 -18.50 2.02
N LYS A 317 -1.67 -18.72 3.26
CA LYS A 317 -2.34 -19.97 3.66
C LYS A 317 -3.63 -20.18 2.88
N LEU A 318 -4.44 -19.13 2.71
CA LEU A 318 -5.66 -19.19 1.90
C LEU A 318 -5.33 -19.53 0.44
N ALA A 319 -4.33 -18.88 -0.15
CA ALA A 319 -3.90 -19.10 -1.53
C ALA A 319 -3.32 -20.50 -1.74
N SER A 320 -2.58 -21.04 -0.77
CA SER A 320 -1.97 -22.37 -0.85
C SER A 320 -2.98 -23.52 -0.79
N GLU A 321 -4.19 -23.28 -0.28
CA GLU A 321 -5.26 -24.28 -0.13
C GLU A 321 -4.79 -25.55 0.62
N GLY A 322 -3.81 -25.42 1.51
CA GLY A 322 -3.23 -26.53 2.27
C GLY A 322 -2.37 -27.50 1.46
N ARG A 323 -1.98 -27.15 0.22
CA ARG A 323 -1.17 -28.03 -0.66
C ARG A 323 0.21 -28.30 -0.12
N VAL A 324 0.80 -27.34 0.57
CA VAL A 324 2.13 -27.42 1.16
C VAL A 324 2.16 -26.79 2.54
N PRO A 325 3.09 -27.18 3.43
CA PRO A 325 3.31 -26.49 4.68
C PRO A 325 3.70 -25.01 4.45
N VAL A 326 3.09 -24.12 5.24
CA VAL A 326 3.39 -22.68 5.25
C VAL A 326 4.03 -22.34 6.58
N SER A 327 5.32 -22.03 6.55
CA SER A 327 6.09 -21.54 7.70
C SER A 327 6.12 -20.02 7.72
N PHE A 328 6.33 -19.46 8.89
CA PHE A 328 6.37 -18.01 9.10
C PHE A 328 7.64 -17.60 9.83
N TYR A 329 8.27 -16.52 9.37
CA TYR A 329 9.34 -15.81 10.07
C TYR A 329 9.00 -14.32 10.13
N GLY A 330 9.07 -13.70 11.29
CA GLY A 330 8.73 -12.28 11.44
C GLY A 330 9.48 -11.59 12.55
N ARG A 331 9.55 -10.26 12.46
CA ARG A 331 10.02 -9.38 13.52
C ARG A 331 8.94 -8.35 13.82
N MET A 332 8.88 -7.85 15.04
CA MET A 332 7.82 -6.94 15.50
C MET A 332 8.40 -5.72 16.18
N GLY A 333 7.53 -4.71 16.46
CA GLY A 333 7.87 -3.57 17.30
C GLY A 333 8.97 -2.68 16.74
N GLY A 334 9.14 -2.64 15.42
CA GLY A 334 10.19 -1.84 14.78
C GLY A 334 11.50 -2.58 14.49
N MET A 335 11.57 -3.86 14.88
CA MET A 335 12.70 -4.71 14.48
C MET A 335 12.50 -5.19 13.03
N VAL A 336 13.59 -5.16 12.27
CA VAL A 336 13.61 -5.58 10.85
C VAL A 336 14.32 -6.92 10.75
N PRO A 337 13.77 -7.91 10.01
CA PRO A 337 14.47 -9.16 9.76
C PRO A 337 15.76 -8.89 8.96
N MET A 338 16.85 -9.53 9.38
CA MET A 338 18.13 -9.40 8.67
C MET A 338 18.26 -10.48 7.59
N PRO A 339 18.99 -10.25 6.49
CA PRO A 339 19.17 -11.25 5.44
C PRO A 339 19.70 -12.60 5.95
N ASP A 340 20.62 -12.58 6.93
CA ASP A 340 21.20 -13.80 7.53
C ASP A 340 20.17 -14.59 8.35
N GLU A 341 19.24 -13.91 9.04
CA GLU A 341 18.15 -14.56 9.77
C GLU A 341 17.19 -15.27 8.81
N VAL A 342 16.87 -14.62 7.69
CA VAL A 342 16.01 -15.22 6.65
C VAL A 342 16.73 -16.38 5.95
N LEU A 343 18.04 -16.24 5.67
CA LEU A 343 18.85 -17.33 5.12
C LEU A 343 18.86 -18.55 6.03
N GLU A 344 18.99 -18.34 7.34
CA GLU A 344 18.94 -19.45 8.32
C GLU A 344 17.56 -20.11 8.35
N ALA A 345 16.48 -19.36 8.25
CA ALA A 345 15.13 -19.93 8.13
C ALA A 345 14.97 -20.77 6.86
N ILE A 346 15.55 -20.34 5.73
CA ILE A 346 15.57 -21.10 4.47
C ILE A 346 16.39 -22.39 4.63
N ARG A 347 17.56 -22.34 5.29
CA ARG A 347 18.39 -23.55 5.56
C ARG A 347 17.66 -24.56 6.42
N LYS A 348 16.97 -24.11 7.48
CA LYS A 348 16.14 -24.98 8.33
C LYS A 348 15.06 -25.70 7.52
N LEU A 349 14.30 -24.95 6.68
CA LEU A 349 13.31 -25.57 5.80
C LEU A 349 13.90 -26.57 4.81
N ASN A 350 15.06 -26.26 4.23
CA ASN A 350 15.76 -27.16 3.32
C ASN A 350 16.21 -28.45 4.02
N ALA A 351 16.53 -28.38 5.31
CA ALA A 351 16.88 -29.53 6.16
C ALA A 351 15.65 -30.25 6.74
N GLY A 352 14.43 -29.84 6.41
CA GLY A 352 13.19 -30.40 6.98
C GLY A 352 12.98 -30.05 8.46
N GLN A 353 13.59 -28.98 8.93
CA GLN A 353 13.49 -28.50 10.30
C GLN A 353 12.45 -27.39 10.44
N PRO A 354 11.81 -27.22 11.60
CA PRO A 354 10.85 -26.14 11.83
C PRO A 354 11.54 -24.77 11.85
N VAL A 355 10.83 -23.78 11.36
CA VAL A 355 11.21 -22.35 11.52
C VAL A 355 10.57 -21.84 12.80
N GLU A 356 11.38 -21.36 13.72
CA GLU A 356 10.94 -20.79 14.98
C GLU A 356 10.68 -19.29 14.83
N PHE A 357 9.59 -18.82 15.43
CA PHE A 357 9.33 -17.38 15.53
C PHE A 357 10.28 -16.77 16.58
N PRO A 358 11.05 -15.71 16.27
CA PRO A 358 11.95 -15.10 17.23
C PRO A 358 11.20 -14.63 18.47
N GLY A 359 11.65 -15.04 19.66
CA GLY A 359 11.03 -14.68 20.94
C GLY A 359 9.77 -15.48 21.27
N ALA A 360 9.55 -16.63 20.68
CA ALA A 360 8.65 -17.62 21.26
C ALA A 360 9.15 -17.89 22.70
N LEU A 361 8.36 -17.44 23.66
CA LEU A 361 8.64 -17.75 25.07
C LEU A 361 8.59 -19.27 25.20
N ASP A 362 9.68 -19.86 25.65
CA ASP A 362 9.68 -21.23 26.13
C ASP A 362 8.59 -21.32 27.19
N GLY A 363 7.49 -21.97 26.84
CA GLY A 363 6.30 -22.12 27.69
C GLY A 363 6.54 -23.05 28.87
#